data_a22f75351e1f176e43bb4022c9ad9dad
#
_entry.id   a22f75351e1f176e43bb4022c9ad9dad
#
_cell.length_a   1.000
_cell.length_b   1.000
_cell.length_c   1.000
_cell.angle_alpha   90.00
_cell.angle_beta   90.00
_cell.angle_gamma   90.00
#
_symmetry.space_group_name_H-M   'P 1'
#
loop_
_entity.id
_entity.type
_entity.pdbx_description
1 polymer ?
#
loop_
_entity_poly.entity_id
_entity_poly.type
_entity_poly.pdbx_seq_one_letter_code
_entity_poly.pdbx_strand_id
1 'polypeptide(L)'
;MNSIELSELIYPEIANDTDYEAMYPKRNLPEGAKVTRLGPSPTGFIHLGNLYGAFVDERLAHQSKGVFYLRIEDTDDKRFVENAVETIISSLAFFGIKFDEGVTEHGDVGSYGDYTQSHRGEIYRFYAKKLLAEGKAYPCFLTEEEISEIREKQEKEKIAPGIYAGWSKYRDWDKDPDIEKLVIDHISDGDPFVIRLKSYGTPNATGEDIKRNKVVDGIRGTLDVPENFQDVVIIKTTGIPTYHFAHAVDDHLMRTTHVIRGEEWLPSLPIHVELFEKLGFELPVYCHTAQLMKIGEDGNKRKLSKRKDPELSLDYYRDQGYHPAAVREYLLTILNSNYEEWRMENPEADIDEFKFTTEKMSNSGALFDLDKLNDVSKEAMLHIPAPKIAEFLQEWSLEFAPEYGYIFDDMDLLVKILDLGRDEKKPRKDLVYARQIMEFISYFYDQSFKVIDEVPAEAEADKVKIL
;
A
#
# COMPACT_ATOMS: atom_id res chain seq x y z
N MET A 1 36.63 23.76 8.17
CA MET A 1 36.15 22.78 7.14
C MET A 1 34.88 23.32 6.51
N ASN A 2 34.68 23.16 5.21
CA ASN A 2 33.40 23.53 4.55
C ASN A 2 32.49 22.31 4.33
N SER A 3 31.26 22.54 3.91
CA SER A 3 30.26 21.45 3.72
C SER A 3 30.69 20.41 2.68
N ILE A 4 31.45 20.79 1.65
CA ILE A 4 31.97 19.85 0.65
C ILE A 4 33.04 18.96 1.30
N GLU A 5 33.99 19.54 2.04
CA GLU A 5 35.02 18.78 2.76
C GLU A 5 34.42 17.82 3.78
N LEU A 6 33.36 18.23 4.48
CA LEU A 6 32.61 17.34 5.40
C LEU A 6 31.96 16.17 4.65
N SER A 7 31.35 16.43 3.51
CA SER A 7 30.69 15.38 2.72
C SER A 7 31.69 14.34 2.21
N GLU A 8 32.90 14.76 1.83
CA GLU A 8 34.00 13.86 1.46
C GLU A 8 34.55 13.07 2.64
N LEU A 9 34.60 13.69 3.82
CA LEU A 9 35.03 13.00 5.04
C LEU A 9 34.05 11.91 5.46
N ILE A 10 32.73 12.13 5.29
CA ILE A 10 31.68 11.17 5.66
C ILE A 10 31.53 10.03 4.63
N TYR A 11 31.60 10.35 3.34
CA TYR A 11 31.38 9.41 2.24
C TYR A 11 32.52 9.46 1.20
N PRO A 12 33.76 9.13 1.61
CA PRO A 12 34.91 9.17 0.70
C PRO A 12 34.81 8.15 -0.45
N GLU A 13 34.06 7.06 -0.25
CA GLU A 13 33.89 5.99 -1.23
C GLU A 13 32.83 6.32 -2.31
N ILE A 14 31.99 7.34 -2.10
CA ILE A 14 30.92 7.71 -3.02
C ILE A 14 31.45 8.73 -4.04
N ALA A 15 31.44 8.33 -5.32
CA ALA A 15 31.84 9.21 -6.41
C ALA A 15 30.88 10.40 -6.58
N ASN A 16 31.43 11.58 -6.90
CA ASN A 16 30.64 12.80 -7.06
C ASN A 16 30.05 12.97 -8.47
N ASP A 17 30.56 12.24 -9.44
CA ASP A 17 30.26 12.37 -10.86
C ASP A 17 29.34 11.26 -11.40
N THR A 18 28.77 10.45 -10.53
CA THR A 18 27.80 9.42 -10.95
C THR A 18 26.53 10.10 -11.47
N ASP A 19 26.21 9.82 -12.73
CA ASP A 19 25.03 10.38 -13.40
C ASP A 19 23.84 9.43 -13.28
N TYR A 20 23.17 9.43 -12.14
CA TYR A 20 21.97 8.65 -11.94
C TYR A 20 20.80 9.10 -12.84
N GLU A 21 20.77 10.35 -13.28
CA GLU A 21 19.76 10.81 -14.24
C GLU A 21 19.88 10.12 -15.59
N ALA A 22 21.12 9.89 -16.05
CA ALA A 22 21.38 9.13 -17.27
C ALA A 22 21.14 7.63 -17.11
N MET A 23 21.41 7.08 -15.91
CA MET A 23 21.16 5.66 -15.60
C MET A 23 19.65 5.34 -15.48
N TYR A 24 18.87 6.32 -15.03
CA TYR A 24 17.40 6.25 -14.90
C TYR A 24 16.75 7.30 -15.82
N PRO A 25 16.75 7.12 -17.15
CA PRO A 25 16.25 8.11 -18.10
C PRO A 25 14.74 8.31 -17.96
N LYS A 26 14.22 9.38 -18.56
CA LYS A 26 12.77 9.56 -18.67
C LYS A 26 12.16 8.38 -19.43
N ARG A 27 11.01 7.89 -18.95
CA ARG A 27 10.29 6.79 -19.58
C ARG A 27 9.73 7.23 -20.95
N ASN A 28 9.84 6.34 -21.94
CA ASN A 28 9.24 6.57 -23.26
C ASN A 28 7.78 6.10 -23.25
N LEU A 29 6.90 6.90 -22.65
CA LEU A 29 5.48 6.62 -22.49
C LEU A 29 4.63 7.69 -23.20
N PRO A 30 3.37 7.39 -23.56
CA PRO A 30 2.45 8.39 -24.11
C PRO A 30 2.27 9.59 -23.17
N GLU A 31 1.94 10.75 -23.73
CA GLU A 31 1.61 11.92 -22.92
C GLU A 31 0.42 11.62 -21.98
N GLY A 32 0.55 12.00 -20.72
CA GLY A 32 -0.43 11.74 -19.68
C GLY A 32 -0.41 10.32 -19.11
N ALA A 33 0.49 9.45 -19.56
CA ALA A 33 0.68 8.13 -18.96
C ALA A 33 1.13 8.24 -17.50
N LYS A 34 0.53 7.44 -16.64
CA LYS A 34 0.82 7.46 -15.19
C LYS A 34 1.74 6.30 -14.82
N VAL A 35 2.75 6.63 -14.03
CA VAL A 35 3.64 5.64 -13.41
C VAL A 35 3.29 5.57 -11.94
N THR A 36 2.82 4.41 -11.51
CA THR A 36 2.38 4.14 -10.14
C THR A 36 3.18 2.98 -9.54
N ARG A 37 3.15 2.84 -8.22
CA ARG A 37 3.87 1.76 -7.55
C ARG A 37 3.17 1.30 -6.28
N LEU A 38 3.20 -0.01 -6.05
CA LEU A 38 2.97 -0.58 -4.73
C LEU A 38 4.31 -0.73 -4.01
N GLY A 39 4.41 -0.16 -2.80
CA GLY A 39 5.62 -0.20 -1.96
C GLY A 39 5.37 -0.90 -0.62
N PRO A 40 5.16 -2.23 -0.59
CA PRO A 40 4.93 -2.94 0.67
C PRO A 40 6.23 -3.18 1.42
N SER A 41 6.17 -3.11 2.76
CA SER A 41 7.22 -3.67 3.62
C SER A 41 7.02 -5.17 3.74
N PRO A 42 8.11 -5.99 3.72
CA PRO A 42 8.04 -7.45 3.76
C PRO A 42 7.75 -7.97 5.17
N THR A 43 6.56 -7.68 5.69
CA THR A 43 6.12 -8.05 7.04
C THR A 43 5.32 -9.37 7.09
N GLY A 44 5.16 -10.05 5.96
CA GLY A 44 4.44 -11.32 5.83
C GLY A 44 2.92 -11.22 6.00
N PHE A 45 2.38 -10.04 6.21
CA PHE A 45 0.94 -9.81 6.32
C PHE A 45 0.48 -8.81 5.28
N ILE A 46 -0.34 -9.30 4.36
CA ILE A 46 -0.97 -8.46 3.35
C ILE A 46 -2.47 -8.34 3.68
N HIS A 47 -3.00 -7.15 3.59
CA HIS A 47 -4.36 -6.86 4.00
C HIS A 47 -5.18 -6.19 2.90
N LEU A 48 -6.50 -6.16 3.09
CA LEU A 48 -7.44 -5.58 2.12
C LEU A 48 -7.08 -4.15 1.71
N GLY A 49 -6.49 -3.35 2.61
CA GLY A 49 -5.99 -2.01 2.28
C GLY A 49 -4.84 -2.01 1.28
N ASN A 50 -3.97 -3.04 1.28
CA ASN A 50 -2.92 -3.18 0.28
C ASN A 50 -3.51 -3.54 -1.09
N LEU A 51 -4.48 -4.47 -1.13
CA LEU A 51 -5.20 -4.81 -2.36
C LEU A 51 -5.97 -3.60 -2.91
N TYR A 52 -6.63 -2.85 -2.02
CA TYR A 52 -7.33 -1.62 -2.36
C TYR A 52 -6.40 -0.58 -3.01
N GLY A 53 -5.21 -0.35 -2.42
CA GLY A 53 -4.18 0.54 -2.98
C GLY A 53 -3.64 0.03 -4.31
N ALA A 54 -3.25 -1.24 -4.37
CA ALA A 54 -2.73 -1.88 -5.59
C ALA A 54 -3.73 -1.82 -6.75
N PHE A 55 -5.02 -1.99 -6.46
CA PHE A 55 -6.07 -1.90 -7.46
C PHE A 55 -6.19 -0.47 -8.04
N VAL A 56 -6.09 0.56 -7.21
CA VAL A 56 -6.07 1.96 -7.67
C VAL A 56 -4.82 2.25 -8.49
N ASP A 57 -3.65 1.80 -8.02
CA ASP A 57 -2.37 1.94 -8.73
C ASP A 57 -2.44 1.34 -10.13
N GLU A 58 -2.88 0.06 -10.21
CA GLU A 58 -3.03 -0.67 -11.46
C GLU A 58 -3.97 0.04 -12.43
N ARG A 59 -5.16 0.42 -11.96
CA ARG A 59 -6.17 1.11 -12.80
C ARG A 59 -5.65 2.42 -13.36
N LEU A 60 -5.03 3.26 -12.55
CA LEU A 60 -4.50 4.55 -12.98
C LEU A 60 -3.38 4.37 -14.03
N ALA A 61 -2.49 3.39 -13.82
CA ALA A 61 -1.41 3.10 -14.74
C ALA A 61 -1.95 2.53 -16.07
N HIS A 62 -2.69 1.42 -16.02
CA HIS A 62 -3.09 0.70 -17.23
C HIS A 62 -4.08 1.49 -18.09
N GLN A 63 -5.05 2.21 -17.49
CA GLN A 63 -5.98 3.06 -18.25
C GLN A 63 -5.28 4.23 -18.97
N SER A 64 -4.15 4.70 -18.43
CA SER A 64 -3.35 5.76 -19.05
C SER A 64 -2.26 5.24 -20.00
N LYS A 65 -2.15 3.92 -20.19
CA LYS A 65 -1.04 3.25 -20.91
C LYS A 65 0.31 3.55 -20.28
N GLY A 66 0.34 3.63 -18.97
CA GLY A 66 1.51 3.84 -18.14
C GLY A 66 2.10 2.55 -17.61
N VAL A 67 2.74 2.62 -16.43
CA VAL A 67 3.44 1.50 -15.81
C VAL A 67 3.06 1.39 -14.34
N PHE A 68 2.73 0.19 -13.90
CA PHE A 68 2.55 -0.16 -12.50
C PHE A 68 3.64 -1.12 -12.05
N TYR A 69 4.41 -0.77 -11.01
CA TYR A 69 5.52 -1.59 -10.55
C TYR A 69 5.48 -1.94 -9.07
N LEU A 70 6.11 -3.07 -8.71
CA LEU A 70 6.28 -3.54 -7.34
C LEU A 70 7.67 -3.18 -6.83
N ARG A 71 7.75 -2.38 -5.75
CA ARG A 71 8.99 -2.07 -5.03
C ARG A 71 8.91 -2.58 -3.60
N ILE A 72 9.89 -3.37 -3.16
CA ILE A 72 9.97 -3.84 -1.78
C ILE A 72 10.64 -2.77 -0.92
N GLU A 73 9.92 -2.29 0.10
CA GLU A 73 10.37 -1.25 1.02
C GLU A 73 10.81 -1.91 2.34
N ASP A 74 12.03 -2.47 2.34
CA ASP A 74 12.63 -3.25 3.41
C ASP A 74 13.68 -2.49 4.23
N THR A 75 13.57 -1.17 4.28
CA THR A 75 14.48 -0.32 5.07
C THR A 75 14.31 -0.44 6.59
N ASP A 76 13.36 -1.25 7.08
CA ASP A 76 13.14 -1.54 8.50
C ASP A 76 13.47 -3.00 8.83
N ASP A 77 14.71 -3.28 9.21
CA ASP A 77 15.24 -4.63 9.51
C ASP A 77 14.49 -5.38 10.63
N LYS A 78 13.75 -4.66 11.47
CA LYS A 78 13.06 -5.26 12.63
C LYS A 78 11.78 -6.03 12.26
N ARG A 79 11.32 -5.93 11.01
CA ARG A 79 10.02 -6.46 10.58
C ARG A 79 10.10 -7.44 9.41
N PHE A 80 11.31 -7.84 9.03
CA PHE A 80 11.49 -8.81 7.94
C PHE A 80 10.92 -10.18 8.32
N VAL A 81 10.11 -10.77 7.44
CA VAL A 81 9.57 -12.13 7.55
C VAL A 81 10.02 -12.91 6.31
N GLU A 82 10.54 -14.10 6.53
CA GLU A 82 10.94 -15.02 5.44
C GLU A 82 9.75 -15.34 4.54
N ASN A 83 9.96 -15.39 3.23
CA ASN A 83 8.94 -15.61 2.18
C ASN A 83 7.82 -14.55 2.12
N ALA A 84 8.02 -13.38 2.75
CA ALA A 84 7.01 -12.33 2.74
C ALA A 84 6.80 -11.75 1.33
N VAL A 85 7.84 -11.67 0.53
CA VAL A 85 7.78 -11.13 -0.84
C VAL A 85 6.95 -12.04 -1.73
N GLU A 86 7.21 -13.35 -1.68
CA GLU A 86 6.45 -14.38 -2.41
C GLU A 86 4.97 -14.37 -2.00
N THR A 87 4.71 -14.22 -0.69
CA THR A 87 3.35 -14.10 -0.17
C THR A 87 2.64 -12.86 -0.71
N ILE A 88 3.32 -11.71 -0.78
CA ILE A 88 2.78 -10.48 -1.36
C ILE A 88 2.41 -10.70 -2.82
N ILE A 89 3.35 -11.23 -3.62
CA ILE A 89 3.16 -11.44 -5.05
C ILE A 89 2.02 -12.41 -5.31
N SER A 90 2.03 -13.59 -4.68
CA SER A 90 1.02 -14.62 -4.89
C SER A 90 -0.38 -14.19 -4.41
N SER A 91 -0.46 -13.50 -3.27
CA SER A 91 -1.74 -13.00 -2.76
C SER A 91 -2.37 -11.95 -3.69
N LEU A 92 -1.57 -11.03 -4.23
CA LEU A 92 -2.07 -10.01 -5.14
C LEU A 92 -2.41 -10.60 -6.51
N ALA A 93 -1.59 -11.54 -7.02
CA ALA A 93 -1.82 -12.24 -8.26
C ALA A 93 -3.13 -13.04 -8.23
N PHE A 94 -3.49 -13.66 -7.09
CA PHE A 94 -4.76 -14.35 -6.90
C PHE A 94 -5.96 -13.42 -7.20
N PHE A 95 -5.89 -12.14 -6.78
CA PHE A 95 -6.93 -11.14 -7.08
C PHE A 95 -6.76 -10.46 -8.44
N GLY A 96 -5.88 -10.97 -9.30
CA GLY A 96 -5.70 -10.50 -10.66
C GLY A 96 -4.90 -9.21 -10.81
N ILE A 97 -4.19 -8.76 -9.75
CA ILE A 97 -3.27 -7.63 -9.82
C ILE A 97 -2.04 -8.03 -10.65
N LYS A 98 -1.68 -7.19 -11.63
CA LYS A 98 -0.57 -7.43 -12.55
C LYS A 98 0.40 -6.26 -12.51
N PHE A 99 1.65 -6.55 -12.15
CA PHE A 99 2.75 -5.60 -12.23
C PHE A 99 3.42 -5.67 -13.60
N ASP A 100 3.75 -4.51 -14.16
CA ASP A 100 4.50 -4.41 -15.43
C ASP A 100 6.00 -4.55 -15.18
N GLU A 101 6.47 -4.07 -14.03
CA GLU A 101 7.88 -4.09 -13.60
C GLU A 101 7.96 -4.37 -12.09
N GLY A 102 9.16 -4.62 -11.60
CA GLY A 102 9.41 -4.77 -10.16
C GLY A 102 9.96 -6.13 -9.78
N VAL A 103 9.87 -6.42 -8.48
CA VAL A 103 10.29 -7.71 -7.92
C VAL A 103 9.33 -8.82 -8.35
N THR A 104 9.90 -9.96 -8.80
CA THR A 104 9.16 -11.19 -9.11
C THR A 104 9.77 -12.37 -8.39
N GLU A 105 9.12 -13.53 -8.40
CA GLU A 105 9.66 -14.80 -7.88
C GLU A 105 10.96 -15.23 -8.56
N HIS A 106 11.27 -14.69 -9.75
CA HIS A 106 12.43 -15.05 -10.55
C HIS A 106 13.49 -13.93 -10.64
N GLY A 107 13.37 -12.91 -9.81
CA GLY A 107 14.21 -11.71 -9.82
C GLY A 107 13.49 -10.49 -10.37
N ASP A 108 14.20 -9.40 -10.53
CA ASP A 108 13.66 -8.13 -10.98
C ASP A 108 13.34 -8.10 -12.47
N VAL A 109 12.21 -7.50 -12.83
CA VAL A 109 11.80 -7.25 -14.21
C VAL A 109 11.65 -5.75 -14.42
N GLY A 110 12.19 -5.22 -15.50
CA GLY A 110 12.15 -3.78 -15.84
C GLY A 110 13.54 -3.15 -15.84
N SER A 111 13.60 -1.86 -16.22
CA SER A 111 14.85 -1.13 -16.43
C SER A 111 15.17 -0.10 -15.33
N TYR A 112 14.35 -0.02 -14.29
CA TYR A 112 14.46 0.97 -13.21
C TYR A 112 14.80 0.32 -11.86
N GLY A 113 15.17 -0.96 -11.85
CA GLY A 113 15.65 -1.71 -10.69
C GLY A 113 17.02 -1.20 -10.18
N ASP A 114 17.56 -1.67 -9.11
CA ASP A 114 17.02 -2.67 -8.19
C ASP A 114 15.68 -2.21 -7.58
N TYR A 115 14.68 -3.11 -7.53
CA TYR A 115 13.36 -2.77 -6.97
C TYR A 115 13.24 -3.13 -5.48
N THR A 116 14.34 -3.49 -4.84
CA THR A 116 14.43 -3.74 -3.39
C THR A 116 15.27 -2.64 -2.75
N GLN A 117 14.70 -1.90 -1.80
CA GLN A 117 15.34 -0.69 -1.24
C GLN A 117 16.66 -0.96 -0.53
N SER A 118 16.80 -2.07 0.19
CA SER A 118 18.05 -2.43 0.86
C SER A 118 19.24 -2.61 -0.08
N HIS A 119 19.00 -2.92 -1.36
CA HIS A 119 20.04 -3.07 -2.37
C HIS A 119 20.53 -1.74 -2.96
N ARG A 120 19.84 -0.64 -2.70
CA ARG A 120 20.07 0.69 -3.29
C ARG A 120 20.90 1.63 -2.40
N GLY A 121 21.59 1.08 -1.42
CA GLY A 121 22.32 1.85 -0.40
C GLY A 121 23.31 2.88 -0.96
N GLU A 122 24.01 2.59 -2.07
CA GLU A 122 24.94 3.51 -2.72
C GLU A 122 24.22 4.74 -3.26
N ILE A 123 23.07 4.55 -3.90
CA ILE A 123 22.23 5.64 -4.45
C ILE A 123 21.81 6.59 -3.31
N TYR A 124 21.35 6.06 -2.19
CA TYR A 124 20.95 6.89 -1.06
C TYR A 124 22.11 7.66 -0.45
N ARG A 125 23.29 7.02 -0.30
CA ARG A 125 24.50 7.71 0.18
C ARG A 125 24.94 8.81 -0.78
N PHE A 126 24.82 8.60 -2.09
CA PHE A 126 25.11 9.64 -3.08
C PHE A 126 24.23 10.89 -2.88
N TYR A 127 22.93 10.74 -2.78
CA TYR A 127 22.04 11.88 -2.56
C TYR A 127 22.18 12.49 -1.17
N ALA A 128 22.49 11.70 -0.14
CA ALA A 128 22.82 12.22 1.19
C ALA A 128 24.13 13.04 1.17
N LYS A 129 25.18 12.55 0.48
CA LYS A 129 26.45 13.27 0.25
C LYS A 129 26.20 14.61 -0.44
N LYS A 130 25.35 14.63 -1.46
CA LYS A 130 24.95 15.86 -2.17
C LYS A 130 24.27 16.86 -1.22
N LEU A 131 23.32 16.43 -0.40
CA LEU A 131 22.67 17.29 0.59
C LEU A 131 23.65 17.82 1.65
N LEU A 132 24.61 17.01 2.09
CA LEU A 132 25.68 17.44 2.98
C LEU A 132 26.55 18.51 2.34
N ALA A 133 27.02 18.27 1.11
CA ALA A 133 27.87 19.21 0.35
C ALA A 133 27.19 20.57 0.11
N GLU A 134 25.86 20.56 -0.05
CA GLU A 134 25.04 21.77 -0.23
C GLU A 134 24.64 22.42 1.11
N GLY A 135 25.08 21.89 2.27
CA GLY A 135 24.70 22.38 3.59
C GLY A 135 23.21 22.22 3.93
N LYS A 136 22.51 21.34 3.22
CA LYS A 136 21.09 21.03 3.39
C LYS A 136 20.84 19.85 4.36
N ALA A 137 21.91 19.16 4.76
CA ALA A 137 21.91 18.11 5.76
C ALA A 137 23.15 18.22 6.66
N TYR A 138 23.15 17.52 7.79
CA TYR A 138 24.26 17.53 8.74
C TYR A 138 24.36 16.20 9.49
N PRO A 139 25.59 15.79 9.94
CA PRO A 139 25.75 14.64 10.82
C PRO A 139 25.33 15.01 12.24
N CYS A 140 24.60 14.12 12.91
CA CYS A 140 24.08 14.34 14.26
C CYS A 140 24.46 13.16 15.15
N PHE A 141 25.24 13.46 16.20
CA PHE A 141 25.77 12.52 17.18
C PHE A 141 25.00 12.57 18.52
N LEU A 142 23.80 13.15 18.54
CA LEU A 142 22.96 13.16 19.75
C LEU A 142 22.62 11.73 20.16
N THR A 143 22.86 11.41 21.44
CA THR A 143 22.49 10.13 22.02
C THR A 143 20.99 10.05 22.31
N GLU A 144 20.47 8.84 22.59
CA GLU A 144 19.06 8.66 22.96
C GLU A 144 18.72 9.41 24.25
N GLU A 145 19.68 9.48 25.20
CA GLU A 145 19.55 10.22 26.46
C GLU A 145 19.43 11.72 26.18
N GLU A 146 20.34 12.30 25.36
CA GLU A 146 20.29 13.72 24.99
C GLU A 146 18.98 14.06 24.28
N ILE A 147 18.52 13.19 23.39
CA ILE A 147 17.24 13.38 22.68
C ILE A 147 16.07 13.33 23.68
N SER A 148 16.10 12.44 24.66
CA SER A 148 15.07 12.34 25.70
C SER A 148 15.04 13.61 26.57
N GLU A 149 16.22 14.10 27.03
CA GLU A 149 16.32 15.34 27.77
C GLU A 149 15.78 16.55 26.98
N ILE A 150 16.09 16.62 25.69
CA ILE A 150 15.57 17.67 24.81
C ILE A 150 14.04 17.62 24.78
N ARG A 151 13.45 16.44 24.59
CA ARG A 151 11.98 16.26 24.58
C ARG A 151 11.34 16.68 25.90
N GLU A 152 11.92 16.27 27.03
CA GLU A 152 11.42 16.67 28.36
C GLU A 152 11.44 18.20 28.57
N LYS A 153 12.47 18.87 28.08
CA LYS A 153 12.55 20.33 28.13
C LYS A 153 11.48 20.98 27.27
N GLN A 154 11.31 20.48 26.04
CA GLN A 154 10.29 20.97 25.10
C GLN A 154 8.87 20.78 25.64
N GLU A 155 8.58 19.64 26.27
CA GLU A 155 7.28 19.36 26.91
C GLU A 155 7.01 20.32 28.08
N LYS A 156 8.04 20.60 28.94
CA LYS A 156 7.91 21.57 30.02
C LYS A 156 7.64 22.99 29.52
N GLU A 157 8.24 23.34 28.38
CA GLU A 157 8.06 24.65 27.73
C GLU A 157 6.78 24.68 26.87
N LYS A 158 6.06 23.56 26.72
CA LYS A 158 4.84 23.40 25.91
C LYS A 158 5.05 23.74 24.44
N ILE A 159 6.20 23.38 23.89
CA ILE A 159 6.54 23.51 22.50
C ILE A 159 6.57 22.12 21.82
N ALA A 160 6.54 22.08 20.50
CA ALA A 160 6.53 20.83 19.75
C ALA A 160 7.81 20.00 20.03
N PRO A 161 7.68 18.72 20.42
CA PRO A 161 8.85 17.89 20.67
C PRO A 161 9.54 17.51 19.35
N GLY A 162 10.86 17.40 19.37
CA GLY A 162 11.66 16.94 18.24
C GLY A 162 13.00 17.64 18.10
N ILE A 163 13.74 17.28 17.07
CA ILE A 163 15.04 17.89 16.76
C ILE A 163 14.86 18.91 15.65
N TYR A 164 15.15 20.16 15.93
CA TYR A 164 15.03 21.28 14.99
C TYR A 164 15.73 22.53 15.54
N ALA A 165 16.12 23.45 14.67
CA ALA A 165 16.74 24.71 15.03
C ALA A 165 17.88 24.53 16.07
N GLY A 166 17.92 25.32 17.11
CA GLY A 166 18.95 25.28 18.18
C GLY A 166 18.89 24.09 19.13
N TRP A 167 17.91 23.15 18.95
CA TRP A 167 17.83 21.93 19.76
C TRP A 167 18.83 20.84 19.36
N SER A 168 19.54 21.00 18.22
CA SER A 168 20.71 20.20 17.90
C SER A 168 21.95 21.08 17.85
N LYS A 169 22.90 20.83 18.72
CA LYS A 169 24.22 21.54 18.72
C LYS A 169 24.97 21.31 17.41
N TYR A 170 24.72 20.20 16.72
CA TYR A 170 25.40 19.84 15.47
C TYR A 170 24.79 20.48 14.21
N ARG A 171 23.62 21.10 14.30
CA ARG A 171 22.90 21.62 13.13
C ARG A 171 23.66 22.72 12.38
N ASP A 172 24.26 23.64 13.14
CA ASP A 172 25.04 24.75 12.62
C ASP A 172 26.53 24.58 12.96
N TRP A 173 27.01 23.36 12.82
CA TRP A 173 28.36 22.90 13.17
C TRP A 173 29.47 23.79 12.57
N ASP A 174 29.24 24.37 11.40
CA ASP A 174 30.15 25.22 10.63
C ASP A 174 30.24 26.66 11.15
N LYS A 175 29.40 27.04 12.12
CA LYS A 175 29.37 28.40 12.71
C LYS A 175 30.09 28.49 14.03
N ASP A 176 30.42 27.38 14.66
CA ASP A 176 31.10 27.30 15.95
C ASP A 176 32.34 26.41 15.82
N PRO A 177 33.55 26.98 15.97
CA PRO A 177 34.80 26.21 15.83
C PRO A 177 34.95 25.05 16.82
N ASP A 178 34.35 25.14 18.02
CA ASP A 178 34.40 24.05 19.00
C ASP A 178 33.47 22.89 18.56
N ILE A 179 32.33 23.21 18.00
CA ILE A 179 31.41 22.20 17.44
C ILE A 179 31.99 21.63 16.15
N GLU A 180 32.57 22.43 15.25
CA GLU A 180 33.28 21.94 14.08
C GLU A 180 34.33 20.89 14.44
N LYS A 181 35.20 21.24 15.43
CA LYS A 181 36.20 20.28 15.91
C LYS A 181 35.56 19.01 16.49
N LEU A 182 34.53 19.17 17.30
CA LEU A 182 33.82 18.02 17.90
C LEU A 182 33.22 17.07 16.80
N VAL A 183 32.67 17.62 15.74
CA VAL A 183 32.18 16.83 14.58
C VAL A 183 33.30 16.05 13.90
N ILE A 184 34.44 16.71 13.68
CA ILE A 184 35.62 16.08 13.07
C ILE A 184 36.18 14.97 13.96
N ASP A 185 36.30 15.22 15.27
CA ASP A 185 36.77 14.23 16.23
C ASP A 185 35.85 13.01 16.25
N HIS A 186 34.53 13.19 16.37
CA HIS A 186 33.56 12.10 16.34
C HIS A 186 33.64 11.25 15.06
N ILE A 187 33.75 11.90 13.88
CA ILE A 187 33.89 11.17 12.61
C ILE A 187 35.21 10.37 12.58
N SER A 188 36.29 10.98 13.04
CA SER A 188 37.65 10.36 13.07
C SER A 188 37.70 9.17 14.02
N ASP A 189 37.00 9.24 15.14
CA ASP A 189 36.91 8.19 16.16
C ASP A 189 35.94 7.07 15.74
N GLY A 190 35.16 7.28 14.68
CA GLY A 190 34.18 6.31 14.18
C GLY A 190 32.92 6.23 15.04
N ASP A 191 32.59 7.29 15.77
CA ASP A 191 31.39 7.34 16.59
C ASP A 191 30.10 7.22 15.73
N PRO A 192 29.07 6.52 16.22
CA PRO A 192 27.83 6.34 15.48
C PRO A 192 27.07 7.67 15.37
N PHE A 193 26.58 7.96 14.17
CA PHE A 193 25.79 9.16 13.90
C PHE A 193 24.65 8.87 12.90
N VAL A 194 23.71 9.79 12.82
CA VAL A 194 22.68 9.83 11.79
C VAL A 194 22.87 11.06 10.90
N ILE A 195 22.42 11.01 9.66
CA ILE A 195 22.32 12.23 8.85
C ILE A 195 20.91 12.79 9.00
N ARG A 196 20.81 14.07 9.37
CA ARG A 196 19.54 14.80 9.46
C ARG A 196 19.40 15.82 8.34
N LEU A 197 18.20 15.95 7.84
CA LEU A 197 17.81 17.04 6.95
C LEU A 197 17.84 18.35 7.77
N LYS A 198 18.40 19.42 7.21
CA LYS A 198 18.37 20.75 7.83
C LYS A 198 17.09 21.46 7.37
N SER A 199 16.04 21.33 8.14
CA SER A 199 14.71 21.87 7.81
C SER A 199 14.70 23.41 7.79
N TYR A 200 13.82 23.99 6.96
CA TYR A 200 13.66 25.45 6.82
C TYR A 200 12.42 26.02 7.52
N GLY A 201 11.45 25.18 7.91
CA GLY A 201 10.21 25.64 8.51
C GLY A 201 10.40 26.35 9.84
N THR A 202 9.49 27.24 10.17
CA THR A 202 9.51 27.99 11.43
C THR A 202 8.91 27.14 12.54
N PRO A 203 9.70 26.74 13.55
CA PRO A 203 9.17 25.96 14.66
C PRO A 203 8.18 26.77 15.48
N ASN A 204 7.13 26.10 15.98
CA ASN A 204 6.09 26.67 16.85
C ASN A 204 5.34 27.88 16.26
N ALA A 205 5.37 28.05 14.94
CA ALA A 205 4.52 29.03 14.25
C ALA A 205 3.04 28.74 14.51
N THR A 206 2.24 29.77 14.69
CA THR A 206 0.80 29.67 14.93
C THR A 206 0.01 30.62 14.01
N GLY A 207 -1.20 30.24 13.68
CA GLY A 207 -2.09 31.08 12.89
C GLY A 207 -1.50 31.41 11.50
N GLU A 208 -1.44 32.71 11.19
CA GLU A 208 -0.97 33.24 9.90
C GLU A 208 0.54 33.13 9.70
N ASP A 209 1.31 32.92 10.78
CA ASP A 209 2.76 32.74 10.71
C ASP A 209 3.19 31.38 10.15
N ILE A 210 2.26 30.43 10.08
CA ILE A 210 2.50 29.13 9.47
C ILE A 210 2.56 29.28 7.95
N LYS A 211 3.75 29.18 7.39
CA LYS A 211 3.88 29.09 5.93
C LYS A 211 3.36 27.77 5.43
N ARG A 212 2.67 27.81 4.30
CA ARG A 212 2.00 26.65 3.71
C ARG A 212 2.29 26.53 2.24
N ASN A 213 2.47 25.27 1.80
CA ASN A 213 2.62 24.90 0.39
C ASN A 213 1.28 24.41 -0.16
N LYS A 214 0.96 24.76 -1.39
CA LYS A 214 -0.17 24.19 -2.13
C LYS A 214 0.28 22.91 -2.81
N VAL A 215 -0.28 21.78 -2.40
CA VAL A 215 0.02 20.47 -2.97
C VAL A 215 -1.24 19.91 -3.61
N VAL A 216 -1.14 19.51 -4.87
CA VAL A 216 -2.25 18.85 -5.58
C VAL A 216 -2.30 17.39 -5.16
N ASP A 217 -3.44 16.97 -4.62
CA ASP A 217 -3.78 15.57 -4.34
C ASP A 217 -4.84 15.11 -5.33
N GLY A 218 -4.60 13.99 -6.00
CA GLY A 218 -5.47 13.48 -7.06
C GLY A 218 -6.86 13.04 -6.58
N ILE A 219 -7.02 12.82 -5.27
CA ILE A 219 -8.30 12.41 -4.65
C ILE A 219 -8.92 13.59 -3.88
N ARG A 220 -8.09 14.31 -3.11
CA ARG A 220 -8.54 15.32 -2.13
C ARG A 220 -8.50 16.76 -2.67
N GLY A 221 -8.06 16.93 -3.92
CA GLY A 221 -7.89 18.27 -4.50
C GLY A 221 -6.66 18.99 -3.96
N THR A 222 -6.69 20.31 -3.91
CA THR A 222 -5.56 21.11 -3.44
C THR A 222 -5.51 21.16 -1.91
N LEU A 223 -4.41 20.66 -1.35
CA LEU A 223 -4.13 20.64 0.09
C LEU A 223 -3.27 21.84 0.48
N ASP A 224 -3.57 22.41 1.65
CA ASP A 224 -2.77 23.40 2.35
C ASP A 224 -1.82 22.67 3.31
N VAL A 225 -0.57 22.46 2.90
CA VAL A 225 0.43 21.69 3.64
C VAL A 225 1.37 22.65 4.37
N PRO A 226 1.50 22.59 5.72
CA PRO A 226 2.46 23.43 6.44
C PRO A 226 3.89 23.07 6.06
N GLU A 227 4.81 24.02 6.15
CA GLU A 227 6.24 23.73 6.03
C GLU A 227 6.69 22.78 7.16
N ASN A 228 7.57 21.84 6.81
CA ASN A 228 8.23 21.01 7.80
C ASN A 228 9.29 21.83 8.56
N PHE A 229 9.33 21.71 9.88
CA PHE A 229 10.35 22.33 10.73
C PHE A 229 11.24 21.32 11.47
N GLN A 230 10.94 20.03 11.34
CA GLN A 230 11.68 18.96 12.00
C GLN A 230 12.90 18.57 11.16
N ASP A 231 14.07 18.53 11.79
CA ASP A 231 15.30 17.99 11.18
C ASP A 231 15.24 16.46 11.21
N VAL A 232 14.45 15.90 10.29
CA VAL A 232 14.21 14.45 10.23
C VAL A 232 15.49 13.68 9.88
N VAL A 233 15.63 12.49 10.42
CA VAL A 233 16.70 11.58 10.02
C VAL A 233 16.46 11.11 8.59
N ILE A 234 17.45 11.25 7.71
CA ILE A 234 17.43 10.75 6.34
C ILE A 234 18.26 9.47 6.18
N ILE A 235 19.42 9.38 6.87
CA ILE A 235 20.22 8.16 6.95
C ILE A 235 20.38 7.77 8.43
N LYS A 236 20.10 6.52 8.73
CA LYS A 236 20.24 5.91 10.07
C LYS A 236 21.71 5.63 10.40
N THR A 237 22.01 5.33 11.65
CA THR A 237 23.36 4.91 12.11
C THR A 237 23.88 3.66 11.40
N THR A 238 22.99 2.80 10.91
CA THR A 238 23.32 1.62 10.11
C THR A 238 23.69 1.93 8.66
N GLY A 239 23.61 3.20 8.23
CA GLY A 239 23.82 3.61 6.84
C GLY A 239 22.60 3.39 5.92
N ILE A 240 21.52 2.84 6.47
CA ILE A 240 20.25 2.60 5.75
C ILE A 240 19.41 3.89 5.76
N PRO A 241 18.72 4.27 4.66
CA PRO A 241 17.84 5.42 4.64
C PRO A 241 16.61 5.22 5.52
N THR A 242 15.99 6.32 5.93
CA THR A 242 14.61 6.28 6.41
C THR A 242 13.65 6.15 5.23
N TYR A 243 12.42 5.67 5.50
CA TYR A 243 11.35 5.61 4.51
C TYR A 243 11.18 6.92 3.74
N HIS A 244 11.15 8.06 4.45
CA HIS A 244 10.93 9.37 3.83
C HIS A 244 11.97 9.71 2.77
N PHE A 245 13.22 9.41 3.04
CA PHE A 245 14.31 9.69 2.12
C PHE A 245 14.36 8.70 0.96
N ALA A 246 14.24 7.40 1.25
CA ALA A 246 14.19 6.37 0.23
C ALA A 246 13.03 6.59 -0.75
N HIS A 247 11.83 6.92 -0.22
CA HIS A 247 10.67 7.28 -1.01
C HIS A 247 10.97 8.42 -2.01
N ALA A 248 11.57 9.53 -1.55
CA ALA A 248 11.83 10.67 -2.41
C ALA A 248 12.84 10.34 -3.53
N VAL A 249 13.92 9.64 -3.18
CA VAL A 249 14.98 9.27 -4.14
C VAL A 249 14.46 8.26 -5.16
N ASP A 250 13.78 7.22 -4.70
CA ASP A 250 13.33 6.14 -5.58
C ASP A 250 12.19 6.56 -6.49
N ASP A 251 11.20 7.28 -5.97
CA ASP A 251 10.08 7.73 -6.80
C ASP A 251 10.55 8.71 -7.88
N HIS A 252 11.58 9.53 -7.60
CA HIS A 252 12.21 10.37 -8.61
C HIS A 252 12.94 9.53 -9.67
N LEU A 253 13.85 8.63 -9.27
CA LEU A 253 14.66 7.85 -10.21
C LEU A 253 13.83 6.82 -11.00
N MET A 254 12.84 6.19 -10.37
CA MET A 254 11.93 5.26 -11.04
C MET A 254 10.86 5.95 -11.87
N ARG A 255 10.87 7.31 -11.87
CA ARG A 255 9.96 8.17 -12.67
C ARG A 255 8.49 7.99 -12.29
N THR A 256 8.23 7.80 -11.00
CA THR A 256 6.87 7.74 -10.45
C THR A 256 6.17 9.08 -10.63
N THR A 257 5.00 9.07 -11.24
CA THR A 257 4.19 10.28 -11.46
C THR A 257 3.07 10.43 -10.45
N HIS A 258 2.55 9.31 -9.94
CA HIS A 258 1.45 9.28 -8.98
C HIS A 258 1.78 8.34 -7.83
N VAL A 259 1.52 8.78 -6.62
CA VAL A 259 1.77 8.05 -5.37
C VAL A 259 0.46 7.80 -4.66
N ILE A 260 -0.04 6.57 -4.77
CA ILE A 260 -1.24 6.13 -4.06
C ILE A 260 -0.82 5.60 -2.68
N ARG A 261 -1.45 6.10 -1.63
CA ARG A 261 -1.20 5.66 -0.25
C ARG A 261 -2.35 6.04 0.67
N GLY A 262 -2.42 5.43 1.85
CA GLY A 262 -3.47 5.74 2.83
C GLY A 262 -3.33 7.14 3.43
N GLU A 263 -4.45 7.71 3.86
CA GLU A 263 -4.50 9.05 4.49
C GLU A 263 -3.69 9.18 5.78
N GLU A 264 -3.29 8.08 6.40
CA GLU A 264 -2.38 8.07 7.55
C GLU A 264 -1.01 8.68 7.23
N TRP A 265 -0.66 8.82 5.96
CA TRP A 265 0.58 9.44 5.51
C TRP A 265 0.47 10.95 5.29
N LEU A 266 -0.73 11.55 5.39
CA LEU A 266 -0.91 13.01 5.27
C LEU A 266 -0.03 13.82 6.24
N PRO A 267 0.16 13.40 7.52
CA PRO A 267 1.06 14.10 8.44
C PRO A 267 2.53 14.13 8.00
N SER A 268 2.95 13.20 7.15
CA SER A 268 4.32 13.14 6.60
C SER A 268 4.51 13.95 5.32
N LEU A 269 3.43 14.47 4.73
CA LEU A 269 3.49 15.20 3.47
C LEU A 269 4.40 16.45 3.53
N PRO A 270 4.42 17.23 4.63
CA PRO A 270 5.36 18.35 4.78
C PRO A 270 6.83 17.95 4.60
N ILE A 271 7.21 16.79 5.16
CA ILE A 271 8.57 16.23 5.07
C ILE A 271 8.90 15.87 3.61
N HIS A 272 7.96 15.22 2.92
CA HIS A 272 8.17 14.82 1.53
C HIS A 272 8.29 16.03 0.60
N VAL A 273 7.43 17.04 0.76
CA VAL A 273 7.51 18.29 -0.01
C VAL A 273 8.90 18.93 0.13
N GLU A 274 9.40 19.05 1.38
CA GLU A 274 10.72 19.60 1.63
C GLU A 274 11.85 18.74 1.05
N LEU A 275 11.76 17.42 1.14
CA LEU A 275 12.76 16.51 0.58
C LEU A 275 12.87 16.63 -0.94
N PHE A 276 11.74 16.60 -1.66
CA PHE A 276 11.73 16.77 -3.11
C PHE A 276 12.31 18.12 -3.53
N GLU A 277 11.92 19.20 -2.84
CA GLU A 277 12.46 20.54 -3.10
C GLU A 277 13.99 20.61 -2.87
N LYS A 278 14.50 20.12 -1.72
CA LYS A 278 15.92 20.17 -1.40
C LYS A 278 16.78 19.32 -2.32
N LEU A 279 16.24 18.19 -2.79
CA LEU A 279 16.89 17.32 -3.78
C LEU A 279 16.81 17.90 -5.20
N GLY A 280 15.96 18.89 -5.44
CA GLY A 280 15.71 19.45 -6.77
C GLY A 280 14.86 18.53 -7.66
N PHE A 281 14.02 17.71 -7.06
CA PHE A 281 13.16 16.74 -7.72
C PHE A 281 11.77 17.32 -7.97
N GLU A 282 11.10 16.86 -9.02
CA GLU A 282 9.70 17.16 -9.28
C GLU A 282 8.81 16.36 -8.31
N LEU A 283 7.88 17.04 -7.65
CA LEU A 283 6.96 16.39 -6.71
C LEU A 283 5.93 15.56 -7.48
N PRO A 284 5.73 14.27 -7.17
CA PRO A 284 4.69 13.47 -7.78
C PRO A 284 3.29 13.93 -7.33
N VAL A 285 2.26 13.57 -8.08
CA VAL A 285 0.88 13.74 -7.64
C VAL A 285 0.58 12.71 -6.57
N TYR A 286 0.31 13.14 -5.36
CA TYR A 286 -0.15 12.27 -4.29
C TYR A 286 -1.64 11.96 -4.44
N CYS A 287 -2.03 10.75 -4.06
CA CYS A 287 -3.42 10.30 -4.03
C CYS A 287 -3.66 9.62 -2.68
N HIS A 288 -4.09 10.40 -1.68
CA HIS A 288 -4.34 9.88 -0.33
C HIS A 288 -5.72 9.26 -0.23
N THR A 289 -5.77 7.93 -0.25
CA THR A 289 -6.99 7.14 -0.12
C THR A 289 -7.53 7.20 1.29
N ALA A 290 -8.85 7.23 1.42
CA ALA A 290 -9.51 7.11 2.71
C ALA A 290 -9.34 5.70 3.29
N GLN A 291 -9.33 5.61 4.63
CA GLN A 291 -9.22 4.33 5.33
C GLN A 291 -10.47 3.46 5.13
N LEU A 292 -10.26 2.15 5.13
CA LEU A 292 -11.38 1.20 5.19
C LEU A 292 -11.98 1.21 6.61
N MET A 293 -13.26 1.53 6.67
CA MET A 293 -14.03 1.64 7.90
C MET A 293 -15.10 0.56 7.96
N LYS A 294 -15.54 0.21 9.14
CA LYS A 294 -16.67 -0.71 9.40
C LYS A 294 -17.58 -0.11 10.46
N ILE A 295 -18.86 -0.47 10.43
CA ILE A 295 -19.77 -0.16 11.54
C ILE A 295 -19.47 -1.12 12.69
N GLY A 296 -19.17 -0.58 13.87
CA GLY A 296 -18.98 -1.34 15.08
C GLY A 296 -20.31 -1.79 15.71
N GLU A 297 -20.24 -2.67 16.71
CA GLU A 297 -21.42 -3.13 17.46
C GLU A 297 -22.19 -1.99 18.15
N ASP A 298 -21.51 -0.89 18.44
CA ASP A 298 -22.06 0.35 18.99
C ASP A 298 -22.72 1.25 17.95
N GLY A 299 -22.76 0.84 16.67
CA GLY A 299 -23.30 1.62 15.55
C GLY A 299 -22.37 2.72 15.04
N ASN A 300 -21.20 2.92 15.64
CA ASN A 300 -20.24 3.93 15.22
C ASN A 300 -19.28 3.40 14.15
N LYS A 301 -18.83 4.30 13.27
CA LYS A 301 -17.76 3.98 12.30
C LYS A 301 -16.42 3.81 13.02
N ARG A 302 -15.73 2.71 12.76
CA ARG A 302 -14.39 2.46 13.24
C ARG A 302 -13.49 1.91 12.12
N LYS A 303 -12.19 2.07 12.25
CA LYS A 303 -11.21 1.44 11.36
C LYS A 303 -11.25 -0.09 11.53
N LEU A 304 -11.11 -0.82 10.42
CA LEU A 304 -10.87 -2.26 10.47
C LEU A 304 -9.56 -2.54 11.21
N SER A 305 -9.55 -3.59 12.01
CA SER A 305 -8.37 -3.95 12.80
C SER A 305 -8.05 -5.43 12.69
N LYS A 306 -6.77 -5.76 12.59
CA LYS A 306 -6.26 -7.14 12.48
C LYS A 306 -6.77 -8.09 13.58
N ARG A 307 -7.06 -7.56 14.78
CA ARG A 307 -7.47 -8.39 15.93
C ARG A 307 -8.96 -8.69 15.97
N LYS A 308 -9.79 -7.84 15.37
CA LYS A 308 -11.25 -7.91 15.49
C LYS A 308 -11.94 -8.32 14.19
N ASP A 309 -11.27 -8.08 13.05
CA ASP A 309 -11.88 -8.19 11.74
C ASP A 309 -11.03 -9.13 10.86
N PRO A 310 -11.36 -10.45 10.83
CA PRO A 310 -10.64 -11.43 10.01
C PRO A 310 -10.67 -11.06 8.53
N GLU A 311 -11.74 -10.41 8.06
CA GLU A 311 -11.91 -9.89 6.70
C GLU A 311 -10.93 -8.77 6.33
N LEU A 312 -10.10 -8.30 7.25
CA LEU A 312 -8.98 -7.43 6.91
C LEU A 312 -7.83 -8.18 6.23
N SER A 313 -7.63 -9.48 6.53
CA SER A 313 -6.62 -10.34 5.88
C SER A 313 -7.06 -10.76 4.49
N LEU A 314 -6.17 -10.76 3.50
CA LEU A 314 -6.47 -11.35 2.19
C LEU A 314 -6.65 -12.86 2.26
N ASP A 315 -6.02 -13.53 3.23
CA ASP A 315 -6.18 -14.98 3.44
C ASP A 315 -7.63 -15.35 3.79
N TYR A 316 -8.37 -14.44 4.44
CA TYR A 316 -9.79 -14.67 4.72
C TYR A 316 -10.61 -14.94 3.44
N TYR A 317 -10.38 -14.14 2.40
CA TYR A 317 -11.12 -14.30 1.14
C TYR A 317 -10.72 -15.57 0.40
N ARG A 318 -9.44 -15.95 0.47
CA ARG A 318 -8.92 -17.20 -0.11
C ARG A 318 -9.46 -18.42 0.64
N ASP A 319 -9.42 -18.41 1.98
CA ASP A 319 -9.93 -19.50 2.82
C ASP A 319 -11.45 -19.69 2.65
N GLN A 320 -12.22 -18.60 2.62
CA GLN A 320 -13.65 -18.69 2.33
C GLN A 320 -13.94 -19.06 0.87
N GLY A 321 -13.01 -18.79 -0.03
CA GLY A 321 -13.16 -19.05 -1.46
C GLY A 321 -14.03 -18.02 -2.17
N TYR A 322 -13.87 -16.74 -1.87
CA TYR A 322 -14.44 -15.69 -2.72
C TYR A 322 -13.75 -15.70 -4.08
N HIS A 323 -14.54 -15.74 -5.13
CA HIS A 323 -13.98 -15.67 -6.48
C HIS A 323 -13.31 -14.31 -6.70
N PRO A 324 -12.07 -14.25 -7.27
CA PRO A 324 -11.34 -13.00 -7.45
C PRO A 324 -12.14 -11.90 -8.16
N ALA A 325 -12.93 -12.28 -9.19
CA ALA A 325 -13.79 -11.33 -9.91
C ALA A 325 -14.81 -10.65 -8.98
N ALA A 326 -15.39 -11.39 -8.03
CA ALA A 326 -16.35 -10.84 -7.07
C ALA A 326 -15.70 -9.80 -6.13
N VAL A 327 -14.47 -10.07 -5.66
CA VAL A 327 -13.74 -9.15 -4.81
C VAL A 327 -13.35 -7.88 -5.58
N ARG A 328 -12.96 -8.01 -6.85
CA ARG A 328 -12.65 -6.86 -7.73
C ARG A 328 -13.88 -5.98 -7.99
N GLU A 329 -15.04 -6.59 -8.26
CA GLU A 329 -16.34 -5.90 -8.40
C GLU A 329 -16.68 -5.12 -7.13
N TYR A 330 -16.53 -5.76 -5.97
CA TYR A 330 -16.78 -5.14 -4.68
C TYR A 330 -15.82 -3.96 -4.40
N LEU A 331 -14.54 -4.12 -4.71
CA LEU A 331 -13.57 -3.03 -4.55
C LEU A 331 -13.97 -1.81 -5.39
N LEU A 332 -14.40 -1.98 -6.65
CA LEU A 332 -14.88 -0.85 -7.45
C LEU A 332 -16.14 -0.21 -6.87
N THR A 333 -17.05 -1.02 -6.34
CA THR A 333 -18.28 -0.54 -5.69
C THR A 333 -17.98 0.41 -4.53
N ILE A 334 -16.96 0.11 -3.72
CA ILE A 334 -16.58 0.97 -2.58
C ILE A 334 -15.58 2.07 -2.93
N LEU A 335 -14.87 1.93 -4.04
CA LEU A 335 -13.85 2.87 -4.51
C LEU A 335 -14.45 4.04 -5.29
N ASN A 336 -15.41 3.77 -6.16
CA ASN A 336 -15.85 4.73 -7.17
C ASN A 336 -17.37 4.87 -7.18
N SER A 337 -17.87 6.04 -6.78
CA SER A 337 -19.29 6.28 -6.51
C SER A 337 -20.21 6.10 -7.72
N ASN A 338 -19.68 6.04 -8.95
CA ASN A 338 -20.44 5.85 -10.17
C ASN A 338 -20.32 4.42 -10.75
N TYR A 339 -19.63 3.50 -10.03
CA TYR A 339 -19.42 2.15 -10.54
C TYR A 339 -20.72 1.33 -10.59
N GLU A 340 -21.54 1.38 -9.55
CA GLU A 340 -22.79 0.61 -9.50
C GLU A 340 -23.77 1.01 -10.62
N GLU A 341 -23.88 2.32 -10.90
CA GLU A 341 -24.70 2.81 -12.01
C GLU A 341 -24.17 2.30 -13.37
N TRP A 342 -22.87 2.42 -13.58
CA TRP A 342 -22.22 1.90 -14.79
C TRP A 342 -22.43 0.39 -14.95
N ARG A 343 -22.31 -0.41 -13.88
CA ARG A 343 -22.49 -1.85 -13.91
C ARG A 343 -23.93 -2.25 -14.23
N MET A 344 -24.91 -1.51 -13.71
CA MET A 344 -26.33 -1.73 -14.05
C MET A 344 -26.63 -1.45 -15.54
N GLU A 345 -25.97 -0.44 -16.12
CA GLU A 345 -26.11 -0.12 -17.55
C GLU A 345 -25.29 -1.08 -18.44
N ASN A 346 -24.25 -1.71 -17.92
CA ASN A 346 -23.32 -2.58 -18.66
C ASN A 346 -23.12 -3.91 -17.94
N PRO A 347 -24.18 -4.74 -17.77
CA PRO A 347 -24.12 -5.94 -16.93
C PRO A 347 -23.13 -6.99 -17.42
N GLU A 348 -22.92 -7.10 -18.74
CA GLU A 348 -22.04 -8.09 -19.37
C GLU A 348 -20.65 -7.55 -19.73
N ALA A 349 -20.39 -6.26 -19.50
CA ALA A 349 -19.11 -5.67 -19.87
C ALA A 349 -17.98 -6.16 -18.96
N ASP A 350 -16.76 -6.28 -19.51
CA ASP A 350 -15.58 -6.54 -18.70
C ASP A 350 -15.38 -5.39 -17.71
N ILE A 351 -15.02 -5.74 -16.47
CA ILE A 351 -14.74 -4.77 -15.40
C ILE A 351 -13.65 -3.76 -15.82
N ASP A 352 -12.75 -4.16 -16.71
CA ASP A 352 -11.67 -3.32 -17.21
C ASP A 352 -12.15 -2.26 -18.21
N GLU A 353 -13.38 -2.34 -18.71
CA GLU A 353 -14.01 -1.30 -19.53
C GLU A 353 -14.50 -0.11 -18.68
N PHE A 354 -14.68 -0.30 -17.39
CA PHE A 354 -15.06 0.80 -16.49
C PHE A 354 -13.96 1.85 -16.41
N LYS A 355 -14.30 3.10 -16.71
CA LYS A 355 -13.39 4.21 -16.62
C LYS A 355 -13.27 4.71 -15.17
N PHE A 356 -12.32 4.17 -14.45
CA PHE A 356 -12.00 4.57 -13.08
C PHE A 356 -11.42 5.98 -13.02
N THR A 357 -11.86 6.81 -12.08
CA THR A 357 -11.30 8.16 -11.83
C THR A 357 -11.14 8.44 -10.34
N THR A 358 -10.08 9.15 -9.99
CA THR A 358 -9.79 9.53 -8.59
C THR A 358 -10.77 10.55 -8.03
N GLU A 359 -11.37 11.38 -8.88
CA GLU A 359 -12.36 12.40 -8.50
C GLU A 359 -13.68 11.81 -7.98
N LYS A 360 -13.94 10.54 -8.31
CA LYS A 360 -15.12 9.79 -7.86
C LYS A 360 -14.85 8.95 -6.61
N MET A 361 -13.63 8.99 -6.09
CA MET A 361 -13.27 8.32 -4.84
C MET A 361 -13.76 9.11 -3.62
N SER A 362 -14.13 8.38 -2.56
CA SER A 362 -14.58 8.99 -1.31
C SER A 362 -13.41 9.54 -0.49
N ASN A 363 -13.59 10.75 0.07
CA ASN A 363 -12.66 11.37 1.02
C ASN A 363 -12.95 11.01 2.48
N SER A 364 -14.09 10.37 2.77
CA SER A 364 -14.63 10.21 4.13
C SER A 364 -14.60 8.79 4.68
N GLY A 365 -13.79 7.90 4.08
CA GLY A 365 -13.71 6.49 4.42
C GLY A 365 -14.60 5.62 3.52
N ALA A 366 -14.01 4.56 2.98
CA ALA A 366 -14.74 3.50 2.29
C ALA A 366 -15.34 2.57 3.37
N LEU A 367 -16.66 2.44 3.39
CA LEU A 367 -17.33 1.57 4.35
C LEU A 367 -17.29 0.13 3.84
N PHE A 368 -16.53 -0.72 4.52
CA PHE A 368 -16.54 -2.15 4.29
C PHE A 368 -17.81 -2.77 4.89
N ASP A 369 -18.53 -3.52 4.08
CA ASP A 369 -19.77 -4.23 4.43
C ASP A 369 -19.71 -5.64 3.84
N LEU A 370 -19.72 -6.66 4.70
CA LEU A 370 -19.63 -8.07 4.31
C LEU A 370 -20.90 -8.54 3.60
N ASP A 371 -22.07 -8.06 4.03
CA ASP A 371 -23.34 -8.40 3.37
C ASP A 371 -23.38 -7.86 1.95
N LYS A 372 -22.89 -6.63 1.76
CA LYS A 372 -22.74 -6.03 0.44
C LYS A 372 -21.75 -6.81 -0.43
N LEU A 373 -20.63 -7.27 0.14
CA LEU A 373 -19.69 -8.15 -0.59
C LEU A 373 -20.38 -9.44 -1.02
N ASN A 374 -21.15 -10.08 -0.13
CA ASN A 374 -21.88 -11.29 -0.46
C ASN A 374 -22.89 -11.06 -1.59
N ASP A 375 -23.59 -9.93 -1.58
CA ASP A 375 -24.55 -9.59 -2.65
C ASP A 375 -23.85 -9.32 -3.98
N VAL A 376 -22.73 -8.58 -3.97
CA VAL A 376 -21.89 -8.38 -5.17
C VAL A 376 -21.35 -9.70 -5.67
N SER A 377 -20.95 -10.62 -4.77
CA SER A 377 -20.45 -11.94 -5.15
C SER A 377 -21.52 -12.78 -5.84
N LYS A 378 -22.76 -12.77 -5.34
CA LYS A 378 -23.89 -13.46 -5.99
C LYS A 378 -24.10 -12.97 -7.43
N GLU A 379 -24.04 -11.66 -7.66
CA GLU A 379 -24.17 -11.08 -8.99
C GLU A 379 -22.98 -11.47 -9.88
N ALA A 380 -21.76 -11.33 -9.39
CA ALA A 380 -20.55 -11.67 -10.15
C ALA A 380 -20.54 -13.17 -10.56
N MET A 381 -20.95 -14.05 -9.64
CA MET A 381 -21.02 -15.50 -9.90
C MET A 381 -22.03 -15.85 -11.02
N LEU A 382 -23.06 -15.06 -11.24
CA LEU A 382 -24.00 -15.28 -12.34
C LEU A 382 -23.35 -15.14 -13.72
N HIS A 383 -22.37 -14.25 -13.85
CA HIS A 383 -21.69 -13.99 -15.13
C HIS A 383 -20.53 -14.98 -15.39
N ILE A 384 -20.18 -15.83 -14.42
CA ILE A 384 -19.15 -16.86 -14.58
C ILE A 384 -19.80 -18.16 -15.06
N PRO A 385 -19.40 -18.73 -16.19
CA PRO A 385 -19.96 -20.00 -16.66
C PRO A 385 -19.81 -21.14 -15.65
N ALA A 386 -20.82 -21.98 -15.49
CA ALA A 386 -20.81 -23.09 -14.51
C ALA A 386 -19.56 -23.99 -14.59
N PRO A 387 -19.02 -24.34 -15.79
CA PRO A 387 -17.75 -25.07 -15.87
C PRO A 387 -16.59 -24.36 -15.24
N LYS A 388 -16.52 -23.01 -15.36
CA LYS A 388 -15.45 -22.21 -14.76
C LYS A 388 -15.60 -22.11 -13.24
N ILE A 389 -16.83 -22.06 -12.74
CA ILE A 389 -17.07 -22.16 -11.29
C ILE A 389 -16.63 -23.54 -10.80
N ALA A 390 -16.93 -24.63 -11.51
CA ALA A 390 -16.52 -25.98 -11.12
C ALA A 390 -14.99 -26.13 -11.08
N GLU A 391 -14.27 -25.60 -12.07
CA GLU A 391 -12.80 -25.55 -12.07
C GLU A 391 -12.27 -24.79 -10.85
N PHE A 392 -12.78 -23.61 -10.58
CA PHE A 392 -12.40 -22.78 -9.41
C PHE A 392 -12.66 -23.52 -8.08
N LEU A 393 -13.82 -24.15 -7.93
CA LEU A 393 -14.17 -24.92 -6.73
C LEU A 393 -13.22 -26.11 -6.53
N GLN A 394 -12.84 -26.80 -7.60
CA GLN A 394 -11.89 -27.91 -7.56
C GLN A 394 -10.51 -27.43 -7.09
N GLU A 395 -9.98 -26.39 -7.72
CA GLU A 395 -8.67 -25.82 -7.34
C GLU A 395 -8.68 -25.36 -5.89
N TRP A 396 -9.71 -24.62 -5.47
CA TRP A 396 -9.86 -24.14 -4.11
C TRP A 396 -9.94 -25.28 -3.09
N SER A 397 -10.68 -26.35 -3.39
CA SER A 397 -10.90 -27.45 -2.46
C SER A 397 -9.63 -28.24 -2.16
N LEU A 398 -8.69 -28.32 -3.11
CA LEU A 398 -7.41 -29.02 -2.90
C LEU A 398 -6.60 -28.42 -1.76
N GLU A 399 -6.69 -27.10 -1.55
CA GLU A 399 -5.96 -26.39 -0.52
C GLU A 399 -6.77 -26.23 0.77
N PHE A 400 -8.06 -25.87 0.65
CA PHE A 400 -8.87 -25.39 1.79
C PHE A 400 -9.96 -26.35 2.29
N ALA A 401 -10.36 -27.34 1.50
CA ALA A 401 -11.46 -28.23 1.84
C ALA A 401 -11.37 -29.59 1.12
N PRO A 402 -10.25 -30.36 1.30
CA PRO A 402 -10.02 -31.62 0.59
C PRO A 402 -11.09 -32.69 0.94
N GLU A 403 -11.83 -32.55 2.02
CA GLU A 403 -12.95 -33.43 2.43
C GLU A 403 -14.10 -33.45 1.40
N TYR A 404 -14.21 -32.42 0.57
CA TYR A 404 -15.20 -32.36 -0.53
C TYR A 404 -14.71 -32.96 -1.85
N GLY A 405 -13.52 -33.58 -1.87
CA GLY A 405 -12.92 -34.16 -3.10
C GLY A 405 -13.85 -35.05 -3.88
N TYR A 406 -14.75 -35.80 -3.20
CA TYR A 406 -15.75 -36.69 -3.85
C TYR A 406 -16.74 -35.96 -4.78
N ILE A 407 -16.95 -34.65 -4.60
CA ILE A 407 -17.84 -33.83 -5.43
C ILE A 407 -17.29 -33.76 -6.86
N PHE A 408 -15.98 -33.82 -7.03
CA PHE A 408 -15.27 -33.69 -8.31
C PHE A 408 -15.09 -35.03 -9.04
N ASP A 409 -15.56 -36.15 -8.49
CA ASP A 409 -15.55 -37.45 -9.16
C ASP A 409 -16.48 -37.47 -10.37
N ASP A 410 -17.53 -36.61 -10.38
CA ASP A 410 -18.44 -36.39 -11.49
C ASP A 410 -18.58 -34.88 -11.80
N MET A 411 -17.67 -34.36 -12.63
CA MET A 411 -17.68 -32.95 -13.03
C MET A 411 -18.90 -32.57 -13.84
N ASP A 412 -19.48 -33.51 -14.64
CA ASP A 412 -20.70 -33.26 -15.43
C ASP A 412 -21.92 -33.06 -14.53
N LEU A 413 -22.00 -33.82 -13.43
CA LEU A 413 -23.04 -33.63 -12.42
C LEU A 413 -22.85 -32.30 -11.70
N LEU A 414 -21.61 -31.97 -11.26
CA LEU A 414 -21.31 -30.71 -10.60
C LEU A 414 -21.71 -29.52 -11.49
N VAL A 415 -21.31 -29.50 -12.75
CA VAL A 415 -21.67 -28.42 -13.68
C VAL A 415 -23.18 -28.28 -13.82
N LYS A 416 -23.93 -29.40 -13.95
CA LYS A 416 -25.40 -29.36 -13.99
C LYS A 416 -26.02 -28.77 -12.72
N ILE A 417 -25.50 -29.14 -11.54
CA ILE A 417 -25.97 -28.60 -10.26
C ILE A 417 -25.71 -27.08 -10.17
N LEU A 418 -24.51 -26.66 -10.57
CA LEU A 418 -24.13 -25.22 -10.56
C LEU A 418 -24.96 -24.41 -11.56
N ASP A 419 -25.41 -25.02 -12.65
CA ASP A 419 -26.17 -24.36 -13.70
C ASP A 419 -27.69 -24.33 -13.46
N LEU A 420 -28.18 -25.06 -12.47
CA LEU A 420 -29.62 -25.12 -12.14
C LEU A 420 -30.19 -23.71 -11.93
N GLY A 421 -31.22 -23.34 -12.67
CA GLY A 421 -31.99 -22.11 -12.51
C GLY A 421 -31.23 -20.82 -12.88
N ARG A 422 -30.11 -20.91 -13.58
CA ARG A 422 -29.35 -19.74 -14.01
C ARG A 422 -29.87 -19.09 -15.29
N ASP A 423 -30.42 -19.89 -16.20
CA ASP A 423 -30.99 -19.42 -17.46
C ASP A 423 -32.46 -18.95 -17.35
N GLU A 424 -33.00 -18.90 -16.13
CA GLU A 424 -34.38 -18.50 -15.90
C GLU A 424 -34.54 -16.96 -15.98
N LYS A 425 -35.78 -16.52 -16.23
CA LYS A 425 -36.15 -15.09 -16.24
C LYS A 425 -35.80 -14.39 -14.93
N LYS A 426 -35.76 -15.13 -13.82
CA LYS A 426 -35.24 -14.71 -12.50
C LYS A 426 -34.19 -15.73 -12.11
N PRO A 427 -32.95 -15.48 -12.47
CA PRO A 427 -31.86 -16.42 -12.19
C PRO A 427 -31.65 -16.64 -10.71
N ARG A 428 -31.26 -17.86 -10.36
CA ARG A 428 -30.84 -18.23 -8.99
C ARG A 428 -29.58 -17.46 -8.55
N LYS A 429 -29.61 -16.83 -7.36
CA LYS A 429 -28.55 -15.98 -6.83
C LYS A 429 -28.12 -16.44 -5.44
N ASP A 430 -27.68 -17.67 -5.31
CA ASP A 430 -27.33 -18.31 -4.03
C ASP A 430 -25.88 -18.79 -3.94
N LEU A 431 -25.11 -18.68 -5.03
CA LEU A 431 -23.69 -19.00 -5.05
C LEU A 431 -22.88 -17.76 -4.63
N VAL A 432 -22.23 -17.85 -3.46
CA VAL A 432 -21.53 -16.69 -2.87
C VAL A 432 -20.01 -16.90 -2.86
N TYR A 433 -19.52 -17.92 -2.14
CA TYR A 433 -18.12 -18.28 -2.03
C TYR A 433 -17.96 -19.79 -1.92
N ALA A 434 -16.80 -20.31 -2.23
CA ALA A 434 -16.60 -21.75 -2.40
C ALA A 434 -17.04 -22.58 -1.18
N ARG A 435 -16.68 -22.20 0.03
CA ARG A 435 -17.05 -22.94 1.25
C ARG A 435 -18.56 -23.06 1.38
N GLN A 436 -19.29 -21.96 1.23
CA GLN A 436 -20.76 -21.95 1.27
C GLN A 436 -21.37 -22.78 0.12
N ILE A 437 -20.81 -22.69 -1.09
CA ILE A 437 -21.29 -23.46 -2.25
C ILE A 437 -21.12 -24.96 -1.99
N MET A 438 -19.94 -25.39 -1.51
CA MET A 438 -19.65 -26.79 -1.26
C MET A 438 -20.57 -27.39 -0.19
N GLU A 439 -20.80 -26.67 0.89
CA GLU A 439 -21.77 -27.07 1.92
C GLU A 439 -23.18 -27.16 1.35
N PHE A 440 -23.57 -26.14 0.57
CA PHE A 440 -24.93 -26.04 0.00
C PHE A 440 -25.24 -27.13 -1.03
N ILE A 441 -24.27 -27.50 -1.89
CA ILE A 441 -24.50 -28.54 -2.90
C ILE A 441 -24.25 -29.96 -2.41
N SER A 442 -23.68 -30.14 -1.22
CA SER A 442 -23.28 -31.43 -0.68
C SER A 442 -24.44 -32.43 -0.60
N TYR A 443 -25.67 -31.95 -0.40
CA TYR A 443 -26.83 -32.82 -0.29
C TYR A 443 -27.21 -33.53 -1.61
N PHE A 444 -26.65 -33.13 -2.76
CA PHE A 444 -26.85 -33.84 -4.04
C PHE A 444 -26.01 -35.12 -4.16
N TYR A 445 -25.12 -35.38 -3.20
CA TYR A 445 -24.16 -36.47 -3.22
C TYR A 445 -24.41 -37.47 -2.10
N ASP A 446 -24.52 -38.76 -2.43
CA ASP A 446 -24.84 -39.85 -1.48
C ASP A 446 -23.86 -39.90 -0.30
N GLN A 447 -22.58 -39.52 -0.49
CA GLN A 447 -21.56 -39.55 0.54
C GLN A 447 -21.83 -38.56 1.67
N SER A 448 -22.53 -37.48 1.41
CA SER A 448 -22.81 -36.40 2.37
C SER A 448 -24.30 -36.25 2.69
N PHE A 449 -25.17 -36.87 1.90
CA PHE A 449 -26.60 -36.80 2.15
C PHE A 449 -26.95 -37.46 3.47
N LYS A 450 -27.61 -36.70 4.36
CA LYS A 450 -28.11 -37.19 5.67
C LYS A 450 -29.58 -36.87 5.81
N VAL A 451 -30.37 -37.90 6.11
CA VAL A 451 -31.77 -37.70 6.54
C VAL A 451 -31.72 -37.20 7.97
N ILE A 452 -32.27 -36.02 8.24
CA ILE A 452 -32.49 -35.52 9.58
C ILE A 452 -33.88 -35.95 10.06
N ASP A 453 -33.93 -36.65 11.20
CA ASP A 453 -35.20 -37.16 11.79
C ASP A 453 -36.07 -36.04 12.41
N GLU A 454 -35.51 -34.84 12.58
CA GLU A 454 -36.21 -33.67 13.12
C GLU A 454 -36.54 -32.67 12.02
N VAL A 455 -37.81 -32.39 11.82
CA VAL A 455 -38.24 -31.28 10.97
C VAL A 455 -37.88 -29.97 11.66
N PRO A 456 -37.11 -29.08 11.04
CA PRO A 456 -36.82 -27.77 11.63
C PRO A 456 -38.11 -27.05 12.02
N ALA A 457 -38.14 -26.42 13.21
CA ALA A 457 -39.32 -25.75 13.76
C ALA A 457 -39.95 -24.69 12.79
N GLU A 458 -39.19 -24.25 11.82
CA GLU A 458 -39.59 -23.30 10.74
C GLU A 458 -40.28 -23.99 9.57
N ALA A 459 -40.17 -25.32 9.45
CA ALA A 459 -40.84 -26.09 8.39
C ALA A 459 -42.10 -26.73 8.98
N GLU A 460 -43.25 -26.06 8.88
CA GLU A 460 -44.53 -26.69 9.15
C GLU A 460 -44.74 -27.82 8.14
N ALA A 461 -45.01 -29.03 8.62
CA ALA A 461 -45.13 -30.27 7.84
C ALA A 461 -46.08 -30.18 6.62
N ASP A 462 -47.06 -29.29 6.68
CA ASP A 462 -48.06 -29.07 5.64
C ASP A 462 -47.56 -28.18 4.48
N LYS A 463 -46.36 -27.59 4.58
CA LYS A 463 -45.78 -26.69 3.56
C LYS A 463 -44.60 -27.28 2.81
N VAL A 464 -44.14 -28.45 3.17
CA VAL A 464 -43.14 -29.19 2.43
C VAL A 464 -43.79 -29.76 1.19
N LYS A 465 -43.87 -28.97 0.12
CA LYS A 465 -44.08 -29.53 -1.22
C LYS A 465 -42.76 -30.17 -1.60
N ILE A 466 -42.77 -31.48 -1.73
CA ILE A 466 -41.71 -32.25 -2.40
C ILE A 466 -41.53 -31.66 -3.77
N LEU A 467 -40.35 -31.07 -4.00
CA LEU A 467 -39.91 -30.61 -5.30
C LEU A 467 -39.61 -31.81 -6.18
#